data_c2762b56390f46db050da6bfc9c7c887
#
_entry.id   c2762b56390f46db050da6bfc9c7c887
#
_cell.length_a   1.000
_cell.length_b   1.000
_cell.length_c   1.000
_cell.angle_alpha   90.00
_cell.angle_beta   90.00
_cell.angle_gamma   90.00
#
_symmetry.space_group_name_H-M   'P 1'
#
loop_
_entity.id
_entity.type
_entity.pdbx_description
1 polymer ?
#
loop_
_entity_poly.entity_id
_entity_poly.type
_entity_poly.pdbx_seq_one_letter_code
_entity_poly.pdbx_strand_id
1 'polypeptide(L)'
;MRPVIQLALDFVDLSRAVKTAEKALIGGVDWFEAGTPLIKSEGLQSVRELRRLFPGHKVVADMKIMDAGRIEVEAAAKAGADIVDVLGAASDATIRESVQAARNYGTRIVADLIAVGDPVSRAIALEKIGVDFITVHCAIDEQMEGKDPFETLRQVAAAVSVPVGVAGGINSETAPMAIEAGASIVVVGGAISKSVDPSDAAAVIKRAMENKTPIATKLFKRGSAQQVRQILEQVSAANLSDALHRGGVIKGLVPLFAGLKIVGRALTVRTYPGDWAKPVQAIDMGESGDVIVVDVGGVGPAVWGELATHSAIQ
;
A
#
# COMPACT_ATOMS: atom_id res chain seq x y z
N MET A 1 8.49 -25.13 -0.06
CA MET A 1 9.48 -24.16 0.46
C MET A 1 8.98 -23.64 1.81
N ARG A 2 9.85 -23.43 2.83
CA ARG A 2 9.42 -22.72 4.05
C ARG A 2 9.03 -21.30 3.64
N PRO A 3 7.86 -20.78 4.07
CA PRO A 3 7.48 -19.41 3.78
C PRO A 3 8.50 -18.40 4.32
N VAL A 4 8.80 -17.37 3.55
CA VAL A 4 9.79 -16.33 3.89
C VAL A 4 9.12 -14.96 3.98
N ILE A 5 9.68 -14.10 4.84
CA ILE A 5 9.34 -12.68 4.89
C ILE A 5 10.33 -11.94 4.00
N GLN A 6 9.79 -11.23 2.99
CA GLN A 6 10.52 -10.29 2.17
C GLN A 6 10.16 -8.87 2.61
N LEU A 7 11.14 -8.09 3.06
CA LEU A 7 10.93 -6.69 3.44
C LEU A 7 11.07 -5.78 2.24
N ALA A 8 9.98 -5.13 1.83
CA ALA A 8 10.00 -4.10 0.81
C ALA A 8 10.44 -2.75 1.42
N LEU A 9 11.56 -2.22 0.95
CA LEU A 9 12.14 -0.96 1.39
C LEU A 9 11.72 0.18 0.43
N ASP A 10 10.46 0.60 0.57
CA ASP A 10 9.85 1.68 -0.24
C ASP A 10 10.18 3.07 0.34
N PHE A 11 11.46 3.37 0.40
CA PHE A 11 11.99 4.67 0.81
C PHE A 11 12.48 5.47 -0.39
N VAL A 12 12.71 6.76 -0.20
CA VAL A 12 13.39 7.63 -1.17
C VAL A 12 14.79 8.05 -0.67
N ASP A 13 15.21 7.50 0.48
CA ASP A 13 16.49 7.78 1.14
C ASP A 13 17.13 6.45 1.56
N LEU A 14 18.34 6.21 1.06
CA LEU A 14 19.05 4.95 1.27
C LEU A 14 19.45 4.75 2.75
N SER A 15 19.80 5.80 3.46
CA SER A 15 20.24 5.68 4.85
C SER A 15 19.09 5.25 5.77
N ARG A 16 17.88 5.72 5.50
CA ARG A 16 16.66 5.29 6.20
C ARG A 16 16.31 3.85 5.87
N ALA A 17 16.41 3.46 4.60
CA ALA A 17 16.17 2.09 4.15
C ALA A 17 17.10 1.11 4.87
N VAL A 18 18.40 1.40 4.90
CA VAL A 18 19.43 0.59 5.58
C VAL A 18 19.13 0.46 7.08
N LYS A 19 18.89 1.56 7.79
CA LYS A 19 18.58 1.52 9.23
C LYS A 19 17.34 0.68 9.55
N THR A 20 16.35 0.73 8.67
CA THR A 20 15.14 -0.10 8.82
C THR A 20 15.44 -1.56 8.56
N ALA A 21 16.22 -1.87 7.54
CA ALA A 21 16.64 -3.25 7.21
C ALA A 21 17.46 -3.89 8.34
N GLU A 22 18.42 -3.15 8.92
CA GLU A 22 19.24 -3.61 10.07
C GLU A 22 18.36 -3.98 11.27
N LYS A 23 17.37 -3.14 11.61
CA LYS A 23 16.44 -3.44 12.70
C LYS A 23 15.54 -4.64 12.37
N ALA A 24 14.96 -4.66 11.17
CA ALA A 24 14.08 -5.74 10.74
C ALA A 24 14.79 -7.10 10.66
N LEU A 25 16.08 -7.11 10.35
CA LEU A 25 16.92 -8.32 10.40
C LEU A 25 16.87 -8.99 11.78
N ILE A 26 16.96 -8.21 12.85
CA ILE A 26 16.88 -8.72 14.24
C ILE A 26 15.52 -9.40 14.47
N GLY A 27 14.45 -8.88 13.86
CA GLY A 27 13.10 -9.44 13.91
C GLY A 27 12.90 -10.68 13.03
N GLY A 28 13.92 -11.07 12.26
CA GLY A 28 13.97 -12.31 11.50
C GLY A 28 13.42 -12.21 10.07
N VAL A 29 13.57 -11.07 9.41
CA VAL A 29 13.35 -10.92 7.96
C VAL A 29 14.30 -11.85 7.20
N ASP A 30 13.80 -12.52 6.17
CA ASP A 30 14.58 -13.50 5.41
C ASP A 30 15.18 -12.87 4.14
N TRP A 31 14.47 -11.98 3.44
CA TRP A 31 14.89 -11.34 2.19
C TRP A 31 14.71 -9.82 2.28
N PHE A 32 15.60 -9.08 1.61
CA PHE A 32 15.52 -7.61 1.52
C PHE A 32 15.24 -7.19 0.09
N GLU A 33 14.30 -6.29 -0.09
CA GLU A 33 13.94 -5.76 -1.39
C GLU A 33 14.29 -4.26 -1.46
N ALA A 34 15.12 -3.90 -2.42
CA ALA A 34 15.23 -2.51 -2.84
C ALA A 34 13.96 -2.17 -3.61
N GLY A 35 13.01 -1.48 -2.96
CA GLY A 35 11.72 -1.15 -3.56
C GLY A 35 11.85 -0.19 -4.74
N THR A 36 10.86 -0.18 -5.63
CA THR A 36 10.86 0.70 -6.82
C THR A 36 11.12 2.18 -6.48
N PRO A 37 10.51 2.77 -5.42
CA PRO A 37 10.81 4.16 -5.06
C PRO A 37 12.27 4.39 -4.68
N LEU A 38 12.89 3.43 -4.00
CA LEU A 38 14.28 3.51 -3.58
C LEU A 38 15.23 3.42 -4.78
N ILE A 39 14.98 2.48 -5.70
CA ILE A 39 15.78 2.36 -6.94
C ILE A 39 15.63 3.61 -7.81
N LYS A 40 14.43 4.17 -7.92
CA LYS A 40 14.19 5.39 -8.69
C LYS A 40 14.85 6.63 -8.10
N SER A 41 14.97 6.70 -6.78
CA SER A 41 15.61 7.82 -6.08
C SER A 41 17.14 7.69 -6.02
N GLU A 42 17.65 6.51 -5.70
CA GLU A 42 19.06 6.26 -5.36
C GLU A 42 19.80 5.41 -6.41
N GLY A 43 19.08 4.99 -7.45
CA GLY A 43 19.63 4.06 -8.46
C GLY A 43 19.99 2.70 -7.89
N LEU A 44 20.75 1.92 -8.67
CA LEU A 44 21.22 0.59 -8.25
C LEU A 44 22.28 0.62 -7.12
N GLN A 45 22.63 1.80 -6.64
CA GLN A 45 23.45 1.91 -5.42
C GLN A 45 22.72 1.32 -4.21
N SER A 46 21.39 1.41 -4.17
CA SER A 46 20.54 0.77 -3.16
C SER A 46 20.74 -0.75 -3.12
N VAL A 47 20.77 -1.39 -4.27
CA VAL A 47 21.01 -2.86 -4.38
C VAL A 47 22.43 -3.22 -3.94
N ARG A 48 23.46 -2.45 -4.37
CA ARG A 48 24.85 -2.68 -3.97
C ARG A 48 25.03 -2.58 -2.47
N GLU A 49 24.41 -1.59 -1.85
CA GLU A 49 24.54 -1.36 -0.41
C GLU A 49 23.81 -2.46 0.40
N LEU A 50 22.62 -2.86 0.01
CA LEU A 50 21.92 -3.98 0.64
C LEU A 50 22.73 -5.28 0.49
N ARG A 51 23.30 -5.56 -0.69
CA ARG A 51 24.18 -6.74 -0.88
C ARG A 51 25.40 -6.68 0.02
N ARG A 52 26.04 -5.51 0.15
CA ARG A 52 27.23 -5.33 0.98
C ARG A 52 26.94 -5.56 2.45
N LEU A 53 25.81 -5.08 2.94
CA LEU A 53 25.43 -5.14 4.37
C LEU A 53 24.80 -6.48 4.75
N PHE A 54 24.12 -7.14 3.84
CA PHE A 54 23.39 -8.39 4.10
C PHE A 54 23.86 -9.54 3.19
N PRO A 55 25.16 -9.91 3.19
CA PRO A 55 25.71 -10.88 2.24
C PRO A 55 25.09 -12.28 2.36
N GLY A 56 24.58 -12.64 3.54
CA GLY A 56 23.92 -13.92 3.81
C GLY A 56 22.44 -13.98 3.48
N HIS A 57 21.86 -12.87 2.99
CA HIS A 57 20.42 -12.78 2.70
C HIS A 57 20.20 -12.55 1.22
N LYS A 58 19.00 -12.92 0.73
CA LYS A 58 18.58 -12.60 -0.64
C LYS A 58 18.28 -11.11 -0.77
N VAL A 59 18.78 -10.51 -1.85
CA VAL A 59 18.49 -9.15 -2.25
C VAL A 59 17.65 -9.17 -3.51
N VAL A 60 16.47 -8.59 -3.42
CA VAL A 60 15.52 -8.43 -4.52
C VAL A 60 15.62 -7.00 -5.05
N ALA A 61 15.75 -6.84 -6.36
CA ALA A 61 15.68 -5.55 -7.03
C ALA A 61 14.30 -5.38 -7.67
N ASP A 62 13.44 -4.57 -7.04
CA ASP A 62 12.10 -4.26 -7.56
C ASP A 62 12.17 -3.22 -8.66
N MET A 63 12.67 -3.66 -9.83
CA MET A 63 12.91 -2.83 -11.01
C MET A 63 11.63 -2.45 -11.74
N LYS A 64 10.58 -3.29 -11.61
CA LYS A 64 9.34 -3.21 -12.40
C LYS A 64 9.61 -3.01 -13.89
N ILE A 65 10.47 -3.90 -14.42
CA ILE A 65 10.90 -3.86 -15.82
C ILE A 65 9.68 -4.04 -16.72
N MET A 66 9.50 -3.09 -17.64
CA MET A 66 8.44 -3.13 -18.65
C MET A 66 8.99 -3.28 -20.06
N ASP A 67 10.24 -2.89 -20.27
CA ASP A 67 10.96 -2.93 -21.56
C ASP A 67 12.47 -3.12 -21.32
N ALA A 68 13.25 -3.39 -22.35
CA ALA A 68 14.71 -3.54 -22.29
C ALA A 68 15.20 -4.60 -21.27
N GLY A 69 14.45 -5.69 -21.09
CA GLY A 69 14.63 -6.68 -20.03
C GLY A 69 16.06 -7.17 -19.85
N ARG A 70 16.78 -7.43 -20.97
CA ARG A 70 18.18 -7.88 -20.93
C ARG A 70 19.09 -6.89 -20.22
N ILE A 71 19.02 -5.60 -20.58
CA ILE A 71 19.93 -4.57 -20.08
C ILE A 71 19.65 -4.27 -18.61
N GLU A 72 18.38 -4.19 -18.24
CA GLU A 72 17.98 -3.87 -16.87
C GLU A 72 18.27 -5.03 -15.90
N VAL A 73 18.02 -6.27 -16.32
CA VAL A 73 18.39 -7.46 -15.52
C VAL A 73 19.90 -7.57 -15.36
N GLU A 74 20.67 -7.36 -16.43
CA GLU A 74 22.14 -7.33 -16.35
C GLU A 74 22.64 -6.30 -15.34
N ALA A 75 22.08 -5.08 -15.39
CA ALA A 75 22.47 -4.00 -14.48
C ALA A 75 22.18 -4.34 -13.00
N ALA A 76 20.98 -4.88 -12.72
CA ALA A 76 20.57 -5.28 -11.38
C ALA A 76 21.41 -6.47 -10.86
N ALA A 77 21.66 -7.47 -11.70
CA ALA A 77 22.51 -8.61 -11.35
C ALA A 77 23.94 -8.19 -11.02
N LYS A 78 24.53 -7.32 -11.83
CA LYS A 78 25.88 -6.75 -11.58
C LYS A 78 25.92 -5.86 -10.32
N ALA A 79 24.78 -5.30 -9.91
CA ALA A 79 24.66 -4.60 -8.63
C ALA A 79 24.56 -5.56 -7.43
N GLY A 80 24.37 -6.87 -7.66
CA GLY A 80 24.31 -7.88 -6.62
C GLY A 80 22.90 -8.38 -6.26
N ALA A 81 21.91 -8.14 -7.13
CA ALA A 81 20.57 -8.69 -6.93
C ALA A 81 20.58 -10.22 -7.13
N ASP A 82 20.00 -10.98 -6.19
CA ASP A 82 19.70 -12.39 -6.36
C ASP A 82 18.45 -12.63 -7.19
N ILE A 83 17.51 -11.68 -7.13
CA ILE A 83 16.21 -11.73 -7.79
C ILE A 83 15.92 -10.34 -8.38
N VAL A 84 15.43 -10.32 -9.61
CA VAL A 84 15.05 -9.08 -10.31
C VAL A 84 13.58 -9.15 -10.68
N ASP A 85 12.84 -8.09 -10.36
CA ASP A 85 11.42 -7.99 -10.64
C ASP A 85 11.17 -7.45 -12.05
N VAL A 86 10.28 -8.13 -12.78
CA VAL A 86 9.77 -7.74 -14.08
C VAL A 86 8.24 -7.69 -14.03
N LEU A 87 7.63 -6.69 -14.65
CA LEU A 87 6.17 -6.63 -14.71
C LEU A 87 5.60 -7.76 -15.54
N GLY A 88 4.68 -8.53 -14.98
CA GLY A 88 3.94 -9.56 -15.70
C GLY A 88 3.14 -9.00 -16.88
N ALA A 89 2.82 -7.72 -16.86
CA ALA A 89 2.18 -6.99 -17.96
C ALA A 89 3.12 -6.69 -19.14
N ALA A 90 4.44 -6.88 -19.00
CA ALA A 90 5.40 -6.71 -20.09
C ALA A 90 5.18 -7.75 -21.20
N SER A 91 5.71 -7.45 -22.40
CA SER A 91 5.62 -8.36 -23.53
C SER A 91 6.34 -9.69 -23.25
N ASP A 92 5.88 -10.78 -23.86
CA ASP A 92 6.57 -12.07 -23.75
C ASP A 92 8.01 -12.02 -24.25
N ALA A 93 8.31 -11.14 -25.20
CA ALA A 93 9.68 -10.93 -25.68
C ALA A 93 10.55 -10.34 -24.57
N THR A 94 10.08 -9.30 -23.89
CA THR A 94 10.77 -8.69 -22.74
C THR A 94 11.00 -9.69 -21.60
N ILE A 95 9.98 -10.52 -21.28
CA ILE A 95 10.10 -11.55 -20.24
C ILE A 95 11.15 -12.59 -20.65
N ARG A 96 11.13 -13.08 -21.90
CA ARG A 96 12.14 -14.05 -22.38
C ARG A 96 13.56 -13.49 -22.32
N GLU A 97 13.77 -12.26 -22.73
CA GLU A 97 15.08 -11.60 -22.64
C GLU A 97 15.52 -11.42 -21.19
N SER A 98 14.59 -11.09 -20.29
CA SER A 98 14.85 -11.00 -18.85
C SER A 98 15.28 -12.35 -18.26
N VAL A 99 14.56 -13.43 -18.55
CA VAL A 99 14.88 -14.78 -18.10
C VAL A 99 16.23 -15.25 -18.66
N GLN A 100 16.52 -14.97 -19.94
CA GLN A 100 17.80 -15.33 -20.54
C GLN A 100 18.95 -14.55 -19.90
N ALA A 101 18.79 -13.26 -19.66
CA ALA A 101 19.78 -12.44 -18.97
C ALA A 101 20.02 -12.95 -17.54
N ALA A 102 18.95 -13.27 -16.81
CA ALA A 102 19.08 -13.80 -15.46
C ALA A 102 19.92 -15.09 -15.41
N ARG A 103 19.71 -16.01 -16.35
CA ARG A 103 20.53 -17.23 -16.48
C ARG A 103 22.00 -16.91 -16.76
N ASN A 104 22.27 -15.92 -17.61
CA ASN A 104 23.63 -15.52 -17.97
C ASN A 104 24.40 -14.89 -16.81
N TYR A 105 23.70 -14.18 -15.92
CA TYR A 105 24.31 -13.43 -14.80
C TYR A 105 24.12 -14.09 -13.43
N GLY A 106 23.48 -15.27 -13.37
CA GLY A 106 23.30 -16.02 -12.12
C GLY A 106 22.29 -15.42 -11.14
N THR A 107 21.35 -14.60 -11.64
CA THR A 107 20.22 -14.09 -10.88
C THR A 107 18.94 -14.84 -11.25
N ARG A 108 17.80 -14.50 -10.65
CA ARG A 108 16.49 -15.09 -10.91
C ARG A 108 15.47 -14.00 -11.24
N ILE A 109 14.37 -14.41 -11.89
CA ILE A 109 13.27 -13.50 -12.25
C ILE A 109 12.06 -13.78 -11.38
N VAL A 110 11.51 -12.72 -10.78
CA VAL A 110 10.15 -12.68 -10.28
C VAL A 110 9.29 -11.85 -11.23
N ALA A 111 8.12 -12.37 -11.58
CA ALA A 111 7.13 -11.63 -12.38
C ALA A 111 6.02 -11.09 -11.48
N ASP A 112 5.88 -9.77 -11.42
CA ASP A 112 4.84 -9.08 -10.65
C ASP A 112 3.56 -8.96 -11.48
N LEU A 113 2.44 -9.50 -10.97
CA LEU A 113 1.13 -9.48 -11.62
C LEU A 113 0.33 -8.18 -11.38
N ILE A 114 0.96 -7.14 -10.83
CA ILE A 114 0.29 -5.82 -10.69
C ILE A 114 -0.28 -5.37 -12.04
N ALA A 115 -1.49 -4.85 -12.04
CA ALA A 115 -2.20 -4.35 -13.21
C ALA A 115 -2.43 -5.38 -14.35
N VAL A 116 -2.30 -6.68 -14.09
CA VAL A 116 -2.63 -7.74 -15.04
C VAL A 116 -4.13 -8.05 -14.97
N GLY A 117 -4.84 -7.94 -16.10
CA GLY A 117 -6.30 -8.11 -16.16
C GLY A 117 -6.77 -9.56 -15.92
N ASP A 118 -6.02 -10.55 -16.39
CA ASP A 118 -6.23 -11.99 -16.12
C ASP A 118 -4.95 -12.59 -15.51
N PRO A 119 -4.81 -12.50 -14.17
CA PRO A 119 -3.60 -12.92 -13.49
C PRO A 119 -3.35 -14.44 -13.57
N VAL A 120 -4.40 -15.27 -13.63
CA VAL A 120 -4.24 -16.73 -13.68
C VAL A 120 -3.69 -17.18 -15.02
N SER A 121 -4.32 -16.78 -16.12
CA SER A 121 -3.83 -17.12 -17.46
C SER A 121 -2.42 -16.55 -17.70
N ARG A 122 -2.16 -15.35 -17.19
CA ARG A 122 -0.84 -14.73 -17.30
C ARG A 122 0.23 -15.48 -16.51
N ALA A 123 -0.06 -15.89 -15.28
CA ALA A 123 0.84 -16.69 -14.45
C ALA A 123 1.26 -17.99 -15.14
N ILE A 124 0.30 -18.71 -15.73
CA ILE A 124 0.57 -19.95 -16.50
C ILE A 124 1.50 -19.65 -17.70
N ALA A 125 1.28 -18.55 -18.40
CA ALA A 125 2.13 -18.17 -19.53
C ALA A 125 3.55 -17.80 -19.07
N LEU A 126 3.69 -17.05 -17.98
CA LEU A 126 4.96 -16.66 -17.39
C LEU A 126 5.78 -17.86 -16.90
N GLU A 127 5.14 -18.82 -16.24
CA GLU A 127 5.79 -20.08 -15.84
C GLU A 127 6.35 -20.84 -17.06
N LYS A 128 5.58 -20.93 -18.15
CA LYS A 128 6.04 -21.56 -19.41
C LYS A 128 7.23 -20.82 -20.05
N ILE A 129 7.32 -19.51 -19.90
CA ILE A 129 8.47 -18.73 -20.36
C ILE A 129 9.71 -19.02 -19.48
N GLY A 130 9.51 -19.40 -18.21
CA GLY A 130 10.55 -19.85 -17.32
C GLY A 130 10.96 -18.82 -16.28
N VAL A 131 10.03 -18.00 -15.79
CA VAL A 131 10.25 -17.18 -14.59
C VAL A 131 10.42 -18.08 -13.36
N ASP A 132 11.21 -17.63 -12.38
CA ASP A 132 11.50 -18.41 -11.18
C ASP A 132 10.46 -18.23 -10.07
N PHE A 133 9.80 -17.07 -10.04
CA PHE A 133 8.80 -16.70 -9.05
C PHE A 133 7.69 -15.86 -9.71
N ILE A 134 6.52 -15.88 -9.11
CA ILE A 134 5.40 -15.01 -9.49
C ILE A 134 4.91 -14.30 -8.23
N THR A 135 4.65 -12.98 -8.30
CA THR A 135 4.07 -12.22 -7.18
C THR A 135 2.67 -11.74 -7.55
N VAL A 136 1.68 -12.10 -6.74
CA VAL A 136 0.35 -11.51 -6.77
C VAL A 136 0.40 -10.21 -5.97
N HIS A 137 0.10 -9.10 -6.61
CA HIS A 137 0.28 -7.78 -6.03
C HIS A 137 -1.00 -6.95 -6.13
N CYS A 138 -1.58 -6.62 -4.98
CA CYS A 138 -2.64 -5.64 -4.90
C CYS A 138 -2.03 -4.24 -4.81
N ALA A 139 -2.24 -3.43 -5.85
CA ALA A 139 -1.69 -2.08 -5.92
C ALA A 139 -2.13 -1.22 -4.73
N ILE A 140 -1.30 -0.24 -4.35
CA ILE A 140 -1.58 0.68 -3.23
C ILE A 140 -2.93 1.38 -3.42
N ASP A 141 -3.22 1.84 -4.63
CA ASP A 141 -4.45 2.57 -4.94
C ASP A 141 -5.67 1.64 -4.89
N GLU A 142 -5.54 0.37 -5.28
CA GLU A 142 -6.58 -0.65 -5.14
C GLU A 142 -6.87 -1.02 -3.69
N GLN A 143 -5.84 -1.06 -2.83
CA GLN A 143 -6.03 -1.24 -1.39
C GLN A 143 -6.86 -0.10 -0.77
N MET A 144 -6.73 1.13 -1.29
CA MET A 144 -7.57 2.27 -0.88
C MET A 144 -9.04 2.10 -1.27
N GLU A 145 -9.33 1.31 -2.31
CA GLU A 145 -10.68 0.90 -2.70
C GLU A 145 -11.21 -0.30 -1.87
N GLY A 146 -10.39 -0.85 -0.99
CA GLY A 146 -10.76 -1.99 -0.13
C GLY A 146 -10.50 -3.35 -0.75
N LYS A 147 -9.76 -3.43 -1.86
CA LYS A 147 -9.36 -4.70 -2.47
C LYS A 147 -8.22 -5.35 -1.69
N ASP A 148 -8.14 -6.67 -1.74
CA ASP A 148 -7.08 -7.48 -1.19
C ASP A 148 -6.59 -8.53 -2.21
N PRO A 149 -5.40 -9.11 -2.03
CA PRO A 149 -4.82 -10.05 -3.00
C PRO A 149 -5.22 -11.51 -2.80
N PHE A 150 -5.96 -11.88 -1.74
CA PHE A 150 -6.00 -13.27 -1.27
C PHE A 150 -6.76 -14.22 -2.19
N GLU A 151 -7.86 -13.79 -2.82
CA GLU A 151 -8.61 -14.63 -3.75
C GLU A 151 -7.80 -14.89 -5.03
N THR A 152 -7.20 -13.84 -5.60
CA THR A 152 -6.31 -13.96 -6.75
C THR A 152 -5.11 -14.84 -6.41
N LEU A 153 -4.55 -14.71 -5.20
CA LEU A 153 -3.45 -15.54 -4.73
C LEU A 153 -3.80 -17.03 -4.72
N ARG A 154 -4.97 -17.41 -4.19
CA ARG A 154 -5.42 -18.83 -4.19
C ARG A 154 -5.50 -19.39 -5.60
N GLN A 155 -6.10 -18.64 -6.52
CA GLN A 155 -6.27 -19.04 -7.90
C GLN A 155 -4.93 -19.20 -8.62
N VAL A 156 -4.02 -18.24 -8.47
CA VAL A 156 -2.68 -18.30 -9.07
C VAL A 156 -1.86 -19.44 -8.46
N ALA A 157 -1.83 -19.55 -7.13
CA ALA A 157 -1.06 -20.60 -6.45
C ALA A 157 -1.54 -22.03 -6.80
N ALA A 158 -2.83 -22.20 -7.10
CA ALA A 158 -3.37 -23.48 -7.58
C ALA A 158 -3.04 -23.76 -9.06
N ALA A 159 -2.72 -22.74 -9.85
CA ALA A 159 -2.55 -22.85 -11.30
C ALA A 159 -1.08 -23.02 -11.75
N VAL A 160 -0.10 -22.71 -10.90
CA VAL A 160 1.33 -22.77 -11.23
C VAL A 160 2.11 -23.59 -10.21
N SER A 161 3.29 -24.08 -10.62
CA SER A 161 4.20 -24.87 -9.77
C SER A 161 5.35 -24.03 -9.19
N VAL A 162 5.67 -22.90 -9.81
CA VAL A 162 6.69 -21.97 -9.27
C VAL A 162 6.21 -21.35 -7.97
N PRO A 163 7.12 -21.02 -7.01
CA PRO A 163 6.74 -20.39 -5.78
C PRO A 163 6.04 -19.04 -6.02
N VAL A 164 4.91 -18.84 -5.34
CA VAL A 164 4.10 -17.63 -5.47
C VAL A 164 4.34 -16.71 -4.27
N GLY A 165 4.62 -15.46 -4.54
CA GLY A 165 4.69 -14.37 -3.59
C GLY A 165 3.37 -13.60 -3.52
N VAL A 166 3.18 -12.86 -2.43
CA VAL A 166 2.06 -11.93 -2.27
C VAL A 166 2.53 -10.59 -1.73
N ALA A 167 2.04 -9.51 -2.32
CA ALA A 167 2.29 -8.14 -1.89
C ALA A 167 0.97 -7.34 -1.80
N GLY A 168 0.96 -6.33 -0.91
CA GLY A 168 -0.17 -5.44 -0.73
C GLY A 168 -0.98 -5.73 0.54
N GLY A 169 -0.93 -4.81 1.52
CA GLY A 169 -1.72 -4.88 2.75
C GLY A 169 -1.32 -5.94 3.77
N ILE A 170 -0.11 -6.49 3.66
CA ILE A 170 0.34 -7.57 4.54
C ILE A 170 0.84 -7.06 5.89
N ASN A 171 0.33 -7.67 6.98
CA ASN A 171 0.70 -7.42 8.37
C ASN A 171 0.52 -8.72 9.20
N SER A 172 0.61 -8.65 10.54
CA SER A 172 0.49 -9.83 11.41
C SER A 172 -0.92 -10.45 11.47
N GLU A 173 -1.95 -9.76 11.02
CA GLU A 173 -3.30 -10.33 10.91
C GLU A 173 -3.50 -11.03 9.57
N THR A 174 -2.93 -10.49 8.50
CA THR A 174 -3.16 -10.96 7.13
C THR A 174 -2.09 -11.93 6.61
N ALA A 175 -0.88 -11.93 7.20
CA ALA A 175 0.19 -12.85 6.80
C ALA A 175 -0.19 -14.36 6.95
N PRO A 176 -0.89 -14.80 8.00
CA PRO A 176 -1.40 -16.17 8.07
C PRO A 176 -2.35 -16.52 6.93
N MET A 177 -3.23 -15.58 6.55
CA MET A 177 -4.17 -15.75 5.43
C MET A 177 -3.42 -15.92 4.10
N ALA A 178 -2.32 -15.18 3.92
CA ALA A 178 -1.46 -15.30 2.75
C ALA A 178 -0.84 -16.71 2.64
N ILE A 179 -0.35 -17.26 3.75
CA ILE A 179 0.20 -18.63 3.79
C ILE A 179 -0.89 -19.66 3.50
N GLU A 180 -2.07 -19.52 4.07
CA GLU A 180 -3.21 -20.40 3.84
C GLU A 180 -3.67 -20.34 2.36
N ALA A 181 -3.59 -19.17 1.75
CA ALA A 181 -3.89 -18.95 0.34
C ALA A 181 -2.79 -19.46 -0.62
N GLY A 182 -1.67 -20.03 -0.11
CA GLY A 182 -0.63 -20.66 -0.88
C GLY A 182 0.64 -19.84 -1.12
N ALA A 183 0.79 -18.68 -0.45
CA ALA A 183 2.02 -17.90 -0.59
C ALA A 183 3.24 -18.61 0.01
N SER A 184 4.32 -18.63 -0.75
CA SER A 184 5.66 -19.04 -0.29
C SER A 184 6.53 -17.83 0.09
N ILE A 185 6.21 -16.65 -0.43
CA ILE A 185 6.92 -15.39 -0.19
C ILE A 185 5.89 -14.35 0.24
N VAL A 186 6.09 -13.77 1.42
CA VAL A 186 5.22 -12.74 1.99
C VAL A 186 5.95 -11.42 1.97
N VAL A 187 5.56 -10.54 1.05
CA VAL A 187 6.18 -9.21 0.88
C VAL A 187 5.51 -8.23 1.83
N VAL A 188 6.30 -7.65 2.73
CA VAL A 188 5.84 -6.72 3.76
C VAL A 188 6.55 -5.38 3.60
N GLY A 189 5.79 -4.33 3.31
CA GLY A 189 6.30 -2.96 3.24
C GLY A 189 5.94 -2.16 4.50
N GLY A 190 4.90 -1.34 4.42
CA GLY A 190 4.52 -0.35 5.43
C GLY A 190 4.34 -0.87 6.86
N ALA A 191 3.87 -2.10 7.04
CA ALA A 191 3.68 -2.68 8.37
C ALA A 191 4.99 -2.80 9.17
N ILE A 192 6.13 -3.00 8.50
CA ILE A 192 7.47 -2.98 9.11
C ILE A 192 8.11 -1.60 8.97
N SER A 193 8.17 -1.06 7.75
CA SER A 193 8.95 0.14 7.43
C SER A 193 8.41 1.43 8.07
N LYS A 194 7.13 1.47 8.45
CA LYS A 194 6.47 2.60 9.13
C LYS A 194 6.19 2.33 10.61
N SER A 195 6.62 1.19 11.14
CA SER A 195 6.48 0.89 12.56
C SER A 195 7.46 1.72 13.40
N VAL A 196 7.14 1.92 14.66
CA VAL A 196 8.04 2.55 15.65
C VAL A 196 9.26 1.64 15.88
N ASP A 197 9.04 0.33 15.93
CA ASP A 197 10.07 -0.69 16.06
C ASP A 197 9.96 -1.74 14.93
N PRO A 198 10.79 -1.61 13.88
CA PRO A 198 10.84 -2.58 12.78
C PRO A 198 11.23 -4.00 13.21
N SER A 199 12.00 -4.15 14.30
CA SER A 199 12.39 -5.47 14.81
C SER A 199 11.19 -6.20 15.42
N ASP A 200 10.46 -5.54 16.30
CA ASP A 200 9.24 -6.13 16.90
C ASP A 200 8.18 -6.40 15.84
N ALA A 201 7.96 -5.45 14.92
CA ALA A 201 7.01 -5.64 13.82
C ALA A 201 7.32 -6.87 12.97
N ALA A 202 8.57 -7.06 12.57
CA ALA A 202 9.01 -8.22 11.81
C ALA A 202 8.82 -9.52 12.60
N ALA A 203 9.23 -9.53 13.89
CA ALA A 203 9.11 -10.70 14.77
C ALA A 203 7.63 -11.11 15.00
N VAL A 204 6.73 -10.15 15.17
CA VAL A 204 5.30 -10.42 15.34
C VAL A 204 4.70 -11.02 14.06
N ILE A 205 5.04 -10.47 12.89
CA ILE A 205 4.58 -11.00 11.60
C ILE A 205 5.13 -12.42 11.39
N LYS A 206 6.41 -12.64 11.64
CA LYS A 206 7.04 -13.97 11.50
C LYS A 206 6.34 -15.01 12.39
N ARG A 207 6.11 -14.68 13.65
CA ARG A 207 5.40 -15.55 14.58
C ARG A 207 3.96 -15.84 14.13
N ALA A 208 3.25 -14.86 13.59
CA ALA A 208 1.92 -15.06 13.04
C ALA A 208 1.93 -16.04 11.86
N MET A 209 2.92 -15.92 10.96
CA MET A 209 3.11 -16.83 9.83
C MET A 209 3.44 -18.26 10.29
N GLU A 210 4.38 -18.42 11.23
CA GLU A 210 4.82 -19.72 11.75
C GLU A 210 3.69 -20.46 12.47
N ASN A 211 2.91 -19.74 13.28
CA ASN A 211 1.78 -20.30 14.01
C ASN A 211 0.51 -20.42 13.15
N LYS A 212 0.49 -19.85 11.95
CA LYS A 212 -0.70 -19.77 11.08
C LYS A 212 -1.91 -19.18 11.80
N THR A 213 -1.68 -18.23 12.69
CA THR A 213 -2.72 -17.61 13.52
C THR A 213 -2.58 -16.09 13.45
N PRO A 214 -3.67 -15.36 13.12
CA PRO A 214 -3.67 -13.91 13.15
C PRO A 214 -3.30 -13.36 14.52
N ILE A 215 -2.39 -12.40 14.56
CA ILE A 215 -2.03 -11.66 15.77
C ILE A 215 -2.53 -10.24 15.59
N ALA A 216 -3.45 -9.80 16.45
CA ALA A 216 -4.00 -8.45 16.43
C ALA A 216 -2.87 -7.41 16.48
N THR A 217 -2.93 -6.43 15.62
CA THR A 217 -1.82 -5.50 15.40
C THR A 217 -2.24 -4.04 15.48
N LYS A 218 -1.34 -3.22 16.03
CA LYS A 218 -1.32 -1.76 15.87
C LYS A 218 -0.38 -1.31 14.74
N LEU A 219 0.19 -2.24 13.98
CA LEU A 219 1.06 -1.94 12.85
C LEU A 219 0.32 -1.14 11.80
N PHE A 220 1.08 -0.42 10.98
CA PHE A 220 0.51 0.41 9.93
C PHE A 220 -0.43 -0.40 9.03
N LYS A 221 -1.66 0.09 8.89
CA LYS A 221 -2.68 -0.39 7.96
C LYS A 221 -3.12 0.77 7.08
N ARG A 222 -3.31 0.54 5.80
CA ARG A 222 -3.98 1.53 4.95
C ARG A 222 -5.47 1.50 5.26
N GLY A 223 -6.06 2.69 5.42
CA GLY A 223 -7.51 2.81 5.53
C GLY A 223 -8.15 2.75 4.15
N SER A 224 -9.21 1.99 4.01
CA SER A 224 -10.06 2.03 2.83
C SER A 224 -10.95 3.28 2.83
N ALA A 225 -11.55 3.60 1.69
CA ALA A 225 -12.52 4.71 1.58
C ALA A 225 -13.68 4.55 2.56
N GLN A 226 -14.11 3.30 2.84
CA GLN A 226 -15.17 3.02 3.84
C GLN A 226 -14.76 3.35 5.27
N GLN A 227 -13.46 3.38 5.56
CA GLN A 227 -12.92 3.67 6.90
C GLN A 227 -12.51 5.13 7.10
N VAL A 228 -12.64 5.96 6.07
CA VAL A 228 -12.19 7.37 6.08
C VAL A 228 -12.75 8.13 7.29
N ARG A 229 -14.04 7.99 7.57
CA ARG A 229 -14.67 8.68 8.71
C ARG A 229 -14.01 8.30 10.03
N GLN A 230 -13.82 7.01 10.30
CA GLN A 230 -13.22 6.51 11.53
C GLN A 230 -11.77 6.98 11.70
N ILE A 231 -11.02 7.06 10.59
CA ILE A 231 -9.64 7.56 10.57
C ILE A 231 -9.62 9.07 10.87
N LEU A 232 -10.50 9.85 10.23
CA LEU A 232 -10.59 11.29 10.43
C LEU A 232 -11.03 11.64 11.87
N GLU A 233 -11.83 10.80 12.52
CA GLU A 233 -12.20 10.95 13.94
C GLU A 233 -10.98 10.84 14.88
N GLN A 234 -9.90 10.19 14.48
CA GLN A 234 -8.70 9.98 15.30
C GLN A 234 -7.60 11.02 15.10
N VAL A 235 -7.65 11.81 14.00
CA VAL A 235 -6.62 12.80 13.68
C VAL A 235 -7.13 14.22 13.88
N SER A 236 -6.23 15.16 14.24
CA SER A 236 -6.59 16.58 14.36
C SER A 236 -6.77 17.22 12.98
N ALA A 237 -7.62 18.26 12.89
CA ALA A 237 -7.75 19.07 11.69
C ALA A 237 -6.42 19.71 11.23
N ALA A 238 -5.53 20.05 12.18
CA ALA A 238 -4.21 20.58 11.89
C ALA A 238 -3.34 19.53 11.19
N ASN A 239 -3.26 18.30 11.72
CA ASN A 239 -2.50 17.21 11.10
C ASN A 239 -3.05 16.86 9.71
N LEU A 240 -4.38 16.91 9.54
CA LEU A 240 -5.01 16.69 8.24
C LEU A 240 -4.62 17.78 7.24
N SER A 241 -4.64 19.06 7.66
CA SER A 241 -4.22 20.19 6.82
C SER A 241 -2.74 20.09 6.43
N ASP A 242 -1.86 19.66 7.35
CA ASP A 242 -0.43 19.46 7.06
C ASP A 242 -0.24 18.33 6.04
N ALA A 243 -0.99 17.22 6.16
CA ALA A 243 -0.97 16.11 5.20
C ALA A 243 -1.47 16.53 3.80
N LEU A 244 -2.34 17.55 3.73
CA LEU A 244 -2.83 18.17 2.50
C LEU A 244 -1.98 19.38 2.05
N HIS A 245 -0.72 19.44 2.48
CA HIS A 245 0.19 20.56 2.18
C HIS A 245 -0.39 21.94 2.57
N ARG A 246 -1.04 21.99 3.74
CA ARG A 246 -1.74 23.17 4.29
C ARG A 246 -2.96 23.60 3.45
N GLY A 247 -3.49 22.67 2.66
CA GLY A 247 -4.74 22.85 1.91
C GLY A 247 -5.98 22.43 2.71
N GLY A 248 -7.14 22.53 2.06
CA GLY A 248 -8.41 22.00 2.59
C GLY A 248 -9.02 22.79 3.76
N VAL A 249 -8.50 23.96 4.10
CA VAL A 249 -9.02 24.79 5.20
C VAL A 249 -10.08 25.74 4.70
N ILE A 250 -11.29 25.66 5.28
CA ILE A 250 -12.33 26.67 5.08
C ILE A 250 -12.04 27.85 6.01
N LYS A 251 -11.85 29.02 5.41
CA LYS A 251 -11.58 30.26 6.16
C LYS A 251 -12.87 30.94 6.59
N GLY A 252 -12.82 31.67 7.71
CA GLY A 252 -13.93 32.48 8.19
C GLY A 252 -14.97 31.74 9.03
N LEU A 253 -14.78 30.46 9.32
CA LEU A 253 -15.61 29.73 10.26
C LEU A 253 -15.10 29.87 11.69
N VAL A 254 -16.00 30.16 12.62
CA VAL A 254 -15.72 30.21 14.06
C VAL A 254 -16.60 29.17 14.76
N PRO A 255 -16.05 28.27 15.57
CA PRO A 255 -16.84 27.28 16.28
C PRO A 255 -17.70 27.96 17.35
N LEU A 256 -18.98 27.60 17.41
CA LEU A 256 -19.89 28.09 18.48
C LEU A 256 -19.56 27.48 19.84
N PHE A 257 -18.98 26.27 19.84
CA PHE A 257 -18.60 25.54 21.07
C PHE A 257 -17.14 25.15 20.98
N ALA A 258 -16.38 25.44 22.03
CA ALA A 258 -14.98 25.05 22.13
C ALA A 258 -14.84 23.51 22.20
N GLY A 259 -13.85 22.97 21.51
CA GLY A 259 -13.54 21.53 21.54
C GLY A 259 -14.45 20.64 20.71
N LEU A 260 -15.40 21.21 19.96
CA LEU A 260 -16.24 20.43 19.07
C LEU A 260 -15.43 19.93 17.87
N LYS A 261 -15.47 18.61 17.61
CA LYS A 261 -14.95 17.98 16.42
C LYS A 261 -16.09 17.36 15.64
N ILE A 262 -16.21 17.70 14.36
CA ILE A 262 -17.22 17.19 13.46
C ILE A 262 -16.50 16.49 12.31
N VAL A 263 -16.95 15.28 11.97
CA VAL A 263 -16.48 14.50 10.82
C VAL A 263 -17.70 13.92 10.11
N GLY A 264 -17.85 14.24 8.84
CA GLY A 264 -18.99 13.75 8.04
C GLY A 264 -18.84 14.11 6.57
N ARG A 265 -19.69 13.51 5.73
CA ARG A 265 -19.83 13.87 4.33
C ARG A 265 -20.37 15.30 4.24
N ALA A 266 -19.73 16.17 3.48
CA ALA A 266 -20.22 17.53 3.29
C ALA A 266 -21.39 17.55 2.32
N LEU A 267 -22.57 18.00 2.81
CA LEU A 267 -23.69 18.36 1.97
C LEU A 267 -23.66 19.88 1.76
N THR A 268 -23.22 20.29 0.58
CA THR A 268 -22.97 21.71 0.29
C THR A 268 -24.21 22.40 -0.28
N VAL A 269 -24.51 23.55 0.26
CA VAL A 269 -25.65 24.40 -0.13
C VAL A 269 -25.16 25.79 -0.47
N ARG A 270 -25.54 26.31 -1.62
CA ARG A 270 -25.33 27.71 -1.98
C ARG A 270 -26.67 28.43 -2.09
N THR A 271 -26.78 29.53 -1.37
CA THR A 271 -28.03 30.33 -1.37
C THR A 271 -27.70 31.81 -1.21
N TYR A 272 -28.73 32.65 -1.21
CA TYR A 272 -28.62 34.10 -0.99
C TYR A 272 -28.83 34.44 0.49
N PRO A 273 -28.33 35.58 0.96
CA PRO A 273 -28.60 36.07 2.31
C PRO A 273 -30.12 36.16 2.58
N GLY A 274 -30.59 35.58 3.66
CA GLY A 274 -31.96 35.52 4.06
C GLY A 274 -32.82 34.45 3.38
N ASP A 275 -32.33 33.77 2.36
CA ASP A 275 -33.03 32.62 1.75
C ASP A 275 -32.74 31.34 2.54
N TRP A 276 -33.69 30.93 3.34
CA TRP A 276 -33.67 29.73 4.17
C TRP A 276 -34.20 28.47 3.47
N ALA A 277 -34.85 28.59 2.30
CA ALA A 277 -35.49 27.47 1.63
C ALA A 277 -34.47 26.39 1.21
N LYS A 278 -33.33 26.78 0.64
CA LYS A 278 -32.27 25.86 0.24
C LYS A 278 -31.61 25.13 1.41
N PRO A 279 -31.24 25.78 2.51
CA PRO A 279 -30.76 25.09 3.73
C PRO A 279 -31.79 24.08 4.29
N VAL A 280 -33.07 24.39 4.30
CA VAL A 280 -34.11 23.46 4.76
C VAL A 280 -34.26 22.29 3.78
N GLN A 281 -34.23 22.53 2.49
CA GLN A 281 -34.24 21.46 1.49
C GLN A 281 -33.05 20.49 1.66
N ALA A 282 -31.90 20.98 2.13
CA ALA A 282 -30.73 20.13 2.39
C ALA A 282 -30.96 19.15 3.54
N ILE A 283 -31.85 19.47 4.49
CA ILE A 283 -32.21 18.54 5.57
C ILE A 283 -32.90 17.31 4.99
N ASP A 284 -33.85 17.51 4.04
CA ASP A 284 -34.55 16.40 3.38
C ASP A 284 -33.67 15.54 2.50
N MET A 285 -32.51 16.07 2.07
CA MET A 285 -31.51 15.39 1.23
C MET A 285 -30.41 14.73 2.04
N GLY A 286 -30.27 15.09 3.33
CA GLY A 286 -29.20 14.64 4.21
C GLY A 286 -29.42 13.23 4.74
N GLU A 287 -28.33 12.56 5.07
CA GLU A 287 -28.31 11.29 5.80
C GLU A 287 -27.69 11.49 7.18
N SER A 288 -28.03 10.62 8.11
CA SER A 288 -27.46 10.68 9.45
C SER A 288 -25.92 10.69 9.41
N GLY A 289 -25.32 11.74 9.98
CA GLY A 289 -23.88 11.94 10.02
C GLY A 289 -23.32 12.82 8.90
N ASP A 290 -24.17 13.37 8.03
CA ASP A 290 -23.76 14.42 7.09
C ASP A 290 -23.48 15.74 7.80
N VAL A 291 -22.66 16.58 7.19
CA VAL A 291 -22.38 17.94 7.62
C VAL A 291 -22.90 18.91 6.58
N ILE A 292 -23.97 19.64 6.91
CA ILE A 292 -24.55 20.65 6.02
C ILE A 292 -23.65 21.90 6.06
N VAL A 293 -23.09 22.26 4.91
CA VAL A 293 -22.22 23.44 4.74
C VAL A 293 -22.93 24.44 3.85
N VAL A 294 -23.35 25.57 4.42
CA VAL A 294 -24.14 26.58 3.70
C VAL A 294 -23.28 27.80 3.37
N ASP A 295 -23.16 28.12 2.09
CA ASP A 295 -22.49 29.33 1.58
C ASP A 295 -23.56 30.38 1.22
N VAL A 296 -23.57 31.52 1.93
CA VAL A 296 -24.46 32.69 1.72
C VAL A 296 -23.65 33.90 1.22
N GLY A 297 -22.42 33.73 0.77
CA GLY A 297 -21.57 34.82 0.31
C GLY A 297 -20.95 35.67 1.42
N GLY A 298 -20.95 35.18 2.67
CA GLY A 298 -20.29 35.86 3.80
C GLY A 298 -21.01 37.07 4.36
N VAL A 299 -22.31 37.31 4.02
CA VAL A 299 -23.13 38.43 4.50
C VAL A 299 -24.41 37.92 5.15
N GLY A 300 -24.94 38.68 6.13
CA GLY A 300 -26.22 38.38 6.77
C GLY A 300 -27.44 38.77 5.95
N PRO A 301 -28.66 38.42 6.41
CA PRO A 301 -28.96 37.73 7.66
C PRO A 301 -28.70 36.21 7.59
N ALA A 302 -28.60 35.58 8.80
CA ALA A 302 -28.44 34.14 8.93
C ALA A 302 -29.59 33.37 8.28
N VAL A 303 -29.29 32.24 7.68
CA VAL A 303 -30.25 31.36 6.95
C VAL A 303 -30.53 30.06 7.71
N TRP A 304 -30.04 29.92 8.91
CA TRP A 304 -30.21 28.74 9.77
C TRP A 304 -30.64 29.20 11.17
N GLY A 305 -31.63 28.55 11.74
CA GLY A 305 -32.15 28.84 13.06
C GLY A 305 -32.50 27.57 13.84
N GLU A 306 -33.13 27.79 15.00
CA GLU A 306 -33.49 26.72 15.93
C GLU A 306 -34.42 25.70 15.31
N LEU A 307 -35.45 26.12 14.54
CA LEU A 307 -36.40 25.22 13.90
C LEU A 307 -35.69 24.30 12.88
N ALA A 308 -34.77 24.84 12.07
CA ALA A 308 -33.99 24.04 11.14
C ALA A 308 -33.09 23.04 11.87
N THR A 309 -32.53 23.43 13.00
CA THR A 309 -31.73 22.53 13.85
C THR A 309 -32.58 21.38 14.40
N HIS A 310 -33.77 21.65 14.92
CA HIS A 310 -34.68 20.59 15.40
C HIS A 310 -35.10 19.64 14.27
N SER A 311 -35.40 20.15 13.08
CA SER A 311 -35.73 19.32 11.93
C SER A 311 -34.56 18.44 11.46
N ALA A 312 -33.30 18.95 11.56
CA ALA A 312 -32.11 18.19 11.17
C ALA A 312 -31.74 17.11 12.18
N ILE A 313 -32.24 17.16 13.41
CA ILE A 313 -31.97 16.16 14.48
C ILE A 313 -32.98 15.00 14.38
N GLN A 314 -34.18 15.21 13.84
CA GLN A 314 -35.21 14.18 13.62
C GLN A 314 -34.87 13.25 12.45
#